data_bd7b1ab3827dec6c5613a499cb8fada2
#
_entry.id   bd7b1ab3827dec6c5613a499cb8fada2
#
_cell.length_a   1.000
_cell.length_b   1.000
_cell.length_c   1.000
_cell.angle_alpha   90.00
_cell.angle_beta   90.00
_cell.angle_gamma   90.00
#
_symmetry.space_group_name_H-M   'P 1'
#
loop_
_entity.id
_entity.type
_entity.pdbx_description
1 polymer ?
#
loop_
_entity_poly.entity_id
_entity_poly.type
_entity_poly.pdbx_seq_one_letter_code
_entity_poly.pdbx_strand_id
1 'polypeptide(L)'
;MQEKRTLYLAGKITGDPYYFTKFYNAQKKLEEGGFIVVNPALLPAEGFTWEAYMRMSGAMLAECAEVCFLPDWKESKGAKYEFGEAMAQNKPFFFFADWEKAQEETNKYEYTTEKTDKIAFQCFVCGKINVFPATHADGNTCKYCGGGLKAIGYAKKMEGSRNAEK
;
A
#
# COMPACT_ATOMS: atom_id res chain seq x y z
N MET A 1 -19.42 -6.81 4.79
CA MET A 1 -18.21 -6.28 5.49
C MET A 1 -17.00 -6.62 4.64
N GLN A 2 -16.20 -5.64 4.27
CA GLN A 2 -14.95 -5.89 3.57
C GLN A 2 -13.97 -6.50 4.59
N GLU A 3 -13.50 -7.71 4.32
CA GLU A 3 -12.53 -8.38 5.20
C GLU A 3 -11.21 -7.60 5.18
N LYS A 4 -10.82 -7.06 6.34
CA LYS A 4 -9.57 -6.30 6.46
C LYS A 4 -8.40 -7.25 6.28
N ARG A 5 -7.46 -6.92 5.38
CA ARG A 5 -6.28 -7.74 5.11
C ARG A 5 -5.13 -7.34 6.01
N THR A 6 -4.43 -8.33 6.53
CA THR A 6 -3.22 -8.14 7.34
C THR A 6 -2.04 -7.80 6.44
N LEU A 7 -1.29 -6.76 6.80
CA LEU A 7 -0.21 -6.19 6.03
C LEU A 7 1.04 -6.04 6.88
N TYR A 8 2.14 -6.67 6.49
CA TYR A 8 3.45 -6.47 7.09
C TYR A 8 4.14 -5.24 6.50
N LEU A 9 4.70 -4.37 7.35
CA LEU A 9 5.38 -3.15 6.93
C LEU A 9 6.90 -3.33 7.00
N ALA A 10 7.59 -3.23 5.88
CA ALA A 10 9.03 -3.41 5.76
C ALA A 10 9.75 -2.11 5.38
N GLY A 11 10.90 -1.83 5.99
CA GLY A 11 11.70 -0.64 5.71
C GLY A 11 12.98 -0.61 6.55
N LYS A 12 13.70 0.50 6.46
CA LYS A 12 14.95 0.69 7.20
C LYS A 12 14.66 1.10 8.64
N ILE A 13 15.16 0.30 9.60
CA ILE A 13 15.12 0.57 11.05
C ILE A 13 16.54 0.87 11.53
N THR A 14 17.45 -0.07 11.35
CA THR A 14 18.83 0.07 11.83
C THR A 14 19.55 1.25 11.16
N GLY A 15 20.07 2.15 11.99
CA GLY A 15 20.82 3.32 11.52
C GLY A 15 19.95 4.48 10.99
N ASP A 16 18.65 4.43 11.19
CA ASP A 16 17.73 5.53 10.89
C ASP A 16 17.18 6.10 12.22
N PRO A 17 17.55 7.31 12.65
CA PRO A 17 17.06 7.88 13.90
C PRO A 17 15.55 8.22 13.87
N TYR A 18 14.96 8.30 12.68
CA TYR A 18 13.56 8.64 12.47
C TYR A 18 12.68 7.44 12.10
N TYR A 19 13.22 6.21 12.22
CA TYR A 19 12.51 5.00 11.81
C TYR A 19 11.12 4.88 12.44
N PHE A 20 11.00 5.17 13.73
CA PHE A 20 9.73 5.04 14.44
C PHE A 20 8.65 5.96 13.86
N THR A 21 8.96 7.24 13.68
CA THR A 21 8.03 8.22 13.10
C THR A 21 7.64 7.85 11.66
N LYS A 22 8.60 7.43 10.86
CA LYS A 22 8.37 6.99 9.48
C LYS A 22 7.42 5.80 9.40
N PHE A 23 7.68 4.76 10.17
CA PHE A 23 6.82 3.57 10.24
C PHE A 23 5.44 3.90 10.79
N TYR A 24 5.36 4.71 11.84
CA TYR A 24 4.09 5.12 12.43
C TYR A 24 3.21 5.90 11.44
N ASN A 25 3.79 6.86 10.72
CA ASN A 25 3.05 7.64 9.72
C ASN A 25 2.57 6.76 8.56
N ALA A 26 3.40 5.84 8.09
CA ALA A 26 3.01 4.89 7.04
C ALA A 26 1.90 3.95 7.52
N GLN A 27 2.02 3.43 8.75
CA GLN A 27 0.99 2.59 9.37
C GLN A 27 -0.35 3.31 9.40
N LYS A 28 -0.40 4.55 9.89
CA LYS A 28 -1.62 5.36 9.96
C LYS A 28 -2.32 5.46 8.61
N LYS A 29 -1.59 5.84 7.58
CA LYS A 29 -2.13 5.96 6.21
C LYS A 29 -2.65 4.62 5.66
N LEU A 30 -1.93 3.52 5.92
CA LEU A 30 -2.35 2.19 5.49
C LEU A 30 -3.60 1.70 6.25
N GLU A 31 -3.70 1.99 7.56
CA GLU A 31 -4.89 1.69 8.36
C GLU A 31 -6.11 2.47 7.88
N GLU A 32 -5.96 3.75 7.53
CA GLU A 32 -6.99 4.57 6.87
C GLU A 32 -7.39 3.98 5.51
N GLY A 33 -6.43 3.36 4.80
CA GLY A 33 -6.66 2.59 3.58
C GLY A 33 -7.31 1.21 3.78
N GLY A 34 -7.65 0.85 5.03
CA GLY A 34 -8.41 -0.36 5.35
C GLY A 34 -7.57 -1.60 5.68
N PHE A 35 -6.25 -1.47 5.85
CA PHE A 35 -5.39 -2.59 6.26
C PHE A 35 -5.34 -2.76 7.79
N ILE A 36 -5.00 -3.98 8.24
CA ILE A 36 -4.51 -4.25 9.60
C ILE A 36 -3.00 -4.33 9.47
N VAL A 37 -2.28 -3.34 10.01
CA VAL A 37 -0.84 -3.22 9.80
C VAL A 37 -0.06 -3.87 10.94
N VAL A 38 0.83 -4.79 10.59
CA VAL A 38 1.83 -5.37 11.49
C VAL A 38 3.14 -4.61 11.30
N ASN A 39 3.55 -3.88 12.33
CA ASN A 39 4.66 -2.93 12.29
C ASN A 39 5.84 -3.43 13.15
N PRO A 40 6.95 -3.88 12.56
CA PRO A 40 8.11 -4.36 13.30
C PRO A 40 8.86 -3.26 14.07
N ALA A 41 8.65 -1.97 13.72
CA ALA A 41 9.22 -0.86 14.47
C ALA A 41 8.65 -0.69 15.89
N LEU A 42 7.59 -1.45 16.23
CA LEU A 42 7.02 -1.51 17.58
C LEU A 42 7.75 -2.54 18.49
N LEU A 43 8.63 -3.36 17.93
CA LEU A 43 9.50 -4.21 18.74
C LEU A 43 10.45 -3.34 19.59
N PRO A 44 10.91 -3.82 20.76
CA PRO A 44 11.87 -3.10 21.57
C PRO A 44 13.09 -2.69 20.75
N ALA A 45 13.56 -1.44 20.93
CA ALA A 45 14.70 -0.91 20.15
C ALA A 45 16.03 -1.59 20.54
N GLU A 46 16.11 -2.16 21.72
CA GLU A 46 17.29 -2.79 22.29
C GLU A 46 16.94 -4.12 22.98
N GLY A 47 17.95 -4.92 23.28
CA GLY A 47 17.82 -6.14 24.09
C GLY A 47 17.92 -7.45 23.31
N PHE A 48 17.97 -7.39 21.96
CA PHE A 48 18.06 -8.59 21.13
C PHE A 48 19.19 -8.46 20.08
N THR A 49 19.72 -9.61 19.65
CA THR A 49 20.65 -9.65 18.52
C THR A 49 19.91 -9.35 17.21
N TRP A 50 20.65 -8.96 16.17
CA TRP A 50 20.07 -8.74 14.85
C TRP A 50 19.35 -9.99 14.31
N GLU A 51 19.92 -11.16 14.53
CA GLU A 51 19.33 -12.44 14.13
C GLU A 51 18.03 -12.74 14.89
N ALA A 52 17.92 -12.32 16.15
CA ALA A 52 16.69 -12.46 16.91
C ALA A 52 15.59 -11.54 16.37
N TYR A 53 15.92 -10.28 16.06
CA TYR A 53 14.98 -9.38 15.37
C TYR A 53 14.52 -9.94 14.05
N MET A 54 15.42 -10.50 13.22
CA MET A 54 15.06 -11.10 11.94
C MET A 54 14.15 -12.32 12.09
N ARG A 55 14.31 -13.14 13.12
CA ARG A 55 13.37 -14.25 13.39
C ARG A 55 11.98 -13.75 13.80
N MET A 56 11.91 -12.72 14.64
CA MET A 56 10.63 -12.10 15.04
C MET A 56 9.94 -11.45 13.84
N SER A 57 10.65 -10.64 13.07
CA SER A 57 10.16 -10.01 11.85
C SER A 57 9.68 -11.03 10.83
N GLY A 58 10.44 -12.10 10.60
CA GLY A 58 10.08 -13.17 9.70
C GLY A 58 8.79 -13.89 10.11
N ALA A 59 8.62 -14.14 11.42
CA ALA A 59 7.38 -14.72 11.95
C ALA A 59 6.18 -13.77 11.74
N MET A 60 6.35 -12.46 12.03
CA MET A 60 5.31 -11.46 11.80
C MET A 60 4.94 -11.37 10.33
N LEU A 61 5.92 -11.36 9.43
CA LEU A 61 5.71 -11.35 7.99
C LEU A 61 4.97 -12.61 7.52
N ALA A 62 5.33 -13.78 8.03
CA ALA A 62 4.72 -15.05 7.65
C ALA A 62 3.20 -15.07 7.94
N GLU A 63 2.76 -14.45 9.03
CA GLU A 63 1.34 -14.39 9.42
C GLU A 63 0.52 -13.33 8.66
N CYS A 64 1.17 -12.43 7.91
CA CYS A 64 0.49 -11.40 7.14
C CYS A 64 0.09 -11.89 5.76
N ALA A 65 -1.05 -11.40 5.24
CA ALA A 65 -1.54 -11.72 3.90
C ALA A 65 -0.68 -11.09 2.81
N GLU A 66 -0.12 -9.90 3.06
CA GLU A 66 0.68 -9.15 2.09
C GLU A 66 1.75 -8.29 2.78
N VAL A 67 2.67 -7.75 1.98
CA VAL A 67 3.80 -6.94 2.47
C VAL A 67 3.84 -5.58 1.78
N CYS A 68 4.07 -4.51 2.55
CA CYS A 68 4.31 -3.17 2.04
C CYS A 68 5.73 -2.74 2.31
N PHE A 69 6.46 -2.32 1.27
CA PHE A 69 7.83 -1.84 1.38
C PHE A 69 7.88 -0.31 1.38
N LEU A 70 8.49 0.27 2.42
CA LEU A 70 8.78 1.71 2.51
C LEU A 70 9.86 2.11 1.49
N PRO A 71 9.94 3.39 1.09
CA PRO A 71 10.84 3.83 0.01
C PRO A 71 12.31 3.48 0.19
N ASP A 72 12.77 3.41 1.45
CA ASP A 72 14.17 3.15 1.83
C ASP A 72 14.51 1.67 2.05
N TRP A 73 13.62 0.75 1.75
CA TRP A 73 13.81 -0.69 1.97
C TRP A 73 15.10 -1.25 1.35
N LYS A 74 15.53 -0.69 0.20
CA LYS A 74 16.76 -1.10 -0.50
C LYS A 74 18.04 -0.75 0.26
N GLU A 75 17.97 0.19 1.20
CA GLU A 75 19.09 0.59 2.04
C GLU A 75 19.19 -0.25 3.33
N SER A 76 18.20 -1.09 3.59
CA SER A 76 18.12 -1.95 4.77
C SER A 76 18.48 -3.39 4.45
N LYS A 77 19.48 -3.94 5.17
CA LYS A 77 19.83 -5.37 5.10
C LYS A 77 18.65 -6.24 5.52
N GLY A 78 17.92 -5.84 6.57
CA GLY A 78 16.74 -6.54 7.07
C GLY A 78 15.61 -6.53 6.07
N ALA A 79 15.24 -5.36 5.53
CA ALA A 79 14.15 -5.26 4.56
C ALA A 79 14.44 -5.99 3.23
N LYS A 80 15.71 -6.07 2.82
CA LYS A 80 16.11 -6.93 1.67
C LYS A 80 15.93 -8.42 1.96
N TYR A 81 16.24 -8.84 3.19
CA TYR A 81 15.99 -10.21 3.62
C TYR A 81 14.48 -10.49 3.62
N GLU A 82 13.67 -9.58 4.18
CA GLU A 82 12.21 -9.66 4.19
C GLU A 82 11.60 -9.69 2.79
N PHE A 83 12.21 -8.97 1.84
CA PHE A 83 11.81 -9.03 0.43
C PHE A 83 12.06 -10.44 -0.15
N GLY A 84 13.21 -11.04 0.14
CA GLY A 84 13.51 -12.43 -0.24
C GLY A 84 12.52 -13.43 0.36
N GLU A 85 12.17 -13.27 1.64
CA GLU A 85 11.17 -14.10 2.32
C GLU A 85 9.77 -13.95 1.69
N ALA A 86 9.34 -12.73 1.39
CA ALA A 86 8.06 -12.48 0.70
C ALA A 86 8.01 -13.16 -0.66
N MET A 87 9.09 -13.09 -1.43
CA MET A 87 9.21 -13.77 -2.73
C MET A 87 9.19 -15.29 -2.58
N ALA A 88 9.93 -15.85 -1.63
CA ALA A 88 9.99 -17.29 -1.39
C ALA A 88 8.63 -17.87 -0.96
N GLN A 89 7.83 -17.08 -0.23
CA GLN A 89 6.49 -17.45 0.22
C GLN A 89 5.39 -17.10 -0.81
N ASN A 90 5.73 -16.56 -1.98
CA ASN A 90 4.79 -16.04 -2.97
C ASN A 90 3.77 -15.05 -2.39
N LYS A 91 4.17 -14.25 -1.41
CA LYS A 91 3.30 -13.26 -0.81
C LYS A 91 3.09 -12.07 -1.75
N PRO A 92 1.86 -11.59 -1.92
CA PRO A 92 1.60 -10.31 -2.58
C PRO A 92 2.34 -9.18 -1.87
N PHE A 93 2.92 -8.28 -2.63
CA PHE A 93 3.54 -7.09 -2.07
C PHE A 93 3.35 -5.86 -2.94
N PHE A 94 3.54 -4.69 -2.35
CA PHE A 94 3.54 -3.41 -3.06
C PHE A 94 4.49 -2.42 -2.38
N PHE A 95 4.79 -1.33 -3.09
CA PHE A 95 5.61 -0.25 -2.57
C PHE A 95 4.73 0.89 -2.05
N PHE A 96 5.07 1.38 -0.86
CA PHE A 96 4.30 2.42 -0.18
C PHE A 96 4.15 3.69 -1.03
N ALA A 97 5.23 4.15 -1.68
CA ALA A 97 5.20 5.35 -2.52
C ALA A 97 4.21 5.23 -3.69
N ASP A 98 4.16 4.07 -4.34
CA ASP A 98 3.23 3.82 -5.45
C ASP A 98 1.78 3.75 -4.94
N TRP A 99 1.58 3.11 -3.78
CA TRP A 99 0.27 3.04 -3.15
C TRP A 99 -0.22 4.43 -2.73
N GLU A 100 0.63 5.24 -2.08
CA GLU A 100 0.31 6.60 -1.60
C GLU A 100 -0.09 7.50 -2.78
N LYS A 101 0.72 7.52 -3.84
CA LYS A 101 0.42 8.25 -5.07
C LYS A 101 -0.91 7.83 -5.68
N ALA A 102 -1.22 6.54 -5.64
CA ALA A 102 -2.47 5.99 -6.11
C ALA A 102 -3.68 6.49 -5.30
N GLN A 103 -3.54 6.61 -3.97
CA GLN A 103 -4.59 7.17 -3.11
C GLN A 103 -4.82 8.65 -3.41
N GLU A 104 -3.76 9.42 -3.59
CA GLU A 104 -3.85 10.84 -3.97
C GLU A 104 -4.58 11.03 -5.31
N GLU A 105 -4.30 10.18 -6.32
CA GLU A 105 -5.00 10.22 -7.60
C GLU A 105 -6.49 9.87 -7.45
N THR A 106 -6.82 8.89 -6.61
CA THR A 106 -8.21 8.47 -6.37
C THR A 106 -9.00 9.56 -5.66
N ASN A 107 -8.40 10.23 -4.67
CA ASN A 107 -9.02 11.29 -3.90
C ASN A 107 -9.32 12.58 -4.72
N LYS A 108 -8.83 12.66 -5.97
CA LYS A 108 -9.15 13.77 -6.90
C LYS A 108 -10.52 13.63 -7.56
N TYR A 109 -11.20 12.50 -7.39
CA TYR A 109 -12.45 12.21 -8.08
C TYR A 109 -13.59 11.93 -7.10
N GLU A 110 -14.72 12.55 -7.37
CA GLU A 110 -16.02 12.23 -6.78
C GLU A 110 -16.74 11.20 -7.66
N TYR A 111 -17.39 10.21 -7.05
CA TYR A 111 -18.17 9.20 -7.78
C TYR A 111 -19.61 9.69 -7.95
N THR A 112 -20.14 9.53 -9.16
CA THR A 112 -21.47 10.00 -9.51
C THR A 112 -22.18 8.97 -10.39
N THR A 113 -23.50 9.00 -10.37
CA THR A 113 -24.36 8.28 -11.32
C THR A 113 -24.58 9.05 -12.61
N GLU A 114 -24.27 10.34 -12.63
CA GLU A 114 -24.33 11.17 -13.82
C GLU A 114 -23.22 10.82 -14.79
N LYS A 115 -23.55 10.72 -16.08
CA LYS A 115 -22.60 10.37 -17.14
C LYS A 115 -21.52 11.45 -17.29
N THR A 116 -20.28 11.06 -17.10
CA THR A 116 -19.09 11.92 -17.31
C THR A 116 -18.15 11.30 -18.35
N ASP A 117 -17.05 11.99 -18.67
CA ASP A 117 -16.00 11.52 -19.57
C ASP A 117 -15.10 10.43 -18.93
N LYS A 118 -15.32 10.09 -17.66
CA LYS A 118 -14.52 9.11 -16.91
C LYS A 118 -15.40 8.10 -16.19
N ILE A 119 -14.91 6.86 -16.15
CA ILE A 119 -15.54 5.75 -15.44
C ILE A 119 -14.62 5.28 -14.31
N ALA A 120 -15.21 5.09 -13.14
CA ALA A 120 -14.56 4.52 -11.98
C ALA A 120 -14.78 3.02 -11.92
N PHE A 121 -13.72 2.28 -11.64
CA PHE A 121 -13.71 0.82 -11.49
C PHE A 121 -13.09 0.44 -10.16
N GLN A 122 -13.67 -0.54 -9.50
CA GLN A 122 -13.07 -1.19 -8.34
C GLN A 122 -12.39 -2.50 -8.75
N CYS A 123 -11.18 -2.71 -8.28
CA CYS A 123 -10.45 -3.96 -8.51
C CYS A 123 -10.98 -5.08 -7.61
N PHE A 124 -11.25 -6.25 -8.18
CA PHE A 124 -11.68 -7.44 -7.42
C PHE A 124 -10.58 -8.02 -6.53
N VAL A 125 -9.31 -7.81 -6.91
CA VAL A 125 -8.16 -8.42 -6.24
C VAL A 125 -7.66 -7.53 -5.09
N CYS A 126 -7.37 -6.25 -5.37
CA CYS A 126 -6.78 -5.35 -4.37
C CYS A 126 -7.75 -4.30 -3.80
N GLY A 127 -9.01 -4.27 -4.25
CA GLY A 127 -10.03 -3.34 -3.78
C GLY A 127 -9.84 -1.88 -4.24
N LYS A 128 -8.71 -1.55 -4.87
CA LYS A 128 -8.39 -0.17 -5.26
C LYS A 128 -9.27 0.34 -6.39
N ILE A 129 -9.52 1.65 -6.33
CA ILE A 129 -10.28 2.34 -7.39
C ILE A 129 -9.33 2.77 -8.50
N ASN A 130 -9.79 2.55 -9.73
CA ASN A 130 -9.12 2.96 -10.96
C ASN A 130 -10.08 3.86 -11.75
N VAL A 131 -9.58 4.96 -12.28
CA VAL A 131 -10.35 5.87 -13.11
C VAL A 131 -9.77 5.88 -14.52
N PHE A 132 -10.61 5.65 -15.52
CA PHE A 132 -10.25 5.65 -16.94
C PHE A 132 -11.18 6.57 -17.75
N PRO A 133 -10.70 7.11 -18.87
CA PRO A 133 -11.58 7.79 -19.83
C PRO A 133 -12.69 6.85 -20.31
N ALA A 134 -13.90 7.35 -20.44
CA ALA A 134 -15.04 6.53 -20.86
C ALA A 134 -14.86 5.92 -22.27
N THR A 135 -14.03 6.56 -23.11
CA THR A 135 -13.69 6.07 -24.46
C THR A 135 -12.75 4.87 -24.48
N HIS A 136 -12.09 4.55 -23.37
CA HIS A 136 -11.08 3.49 -23.25
C HIS A 136 -11.30 2.68 -21.97
N ALA A 137 -12.55 2.45 -21.59
CA ALA A 137 -12.87 1.78 -20.32
C ALA A 137 -12.82 0.24 -20.42
N ASP A 138 -13.04 -0.31 -21.61
CA ASP A 138 -13.11 -1.74 -21.84
C ASP A 138 -11.71 -2.38 -21.96
N GLY A 139 -11.54 -3.55 -21.38
CA GLY A 139 -10.31 -4.35 -21.46
C GLY A 139 -9.17 -3.87 -20.54
N ASN A 140 -9.40 -2.87 -19.69
CA ASN A 140 -8.40 -2.44 -18.73
C ASN A 140 -8.28 -3.40 -17.55
N THR A 141 -7.05 -3.51 -17.05
CA THR A 141 -6.73 -4.18 -15.79
C THR A 141 -6.36 -3.16 -14.72
N CYS A 142 -6.36 -3.59 -13.47
CA CYS A 142 -5.99 -2.73 -12.35
C CYS A 142 -4.55 -2.22 -12.50
N LYS A 143 -4.37 -0.91 -12.48
CA LYS A 143 -3.06 -0.24 -12.59
C LYS A 143 -2.07 -0.64 -11.47
N TYR A 144 -2.59 -1.18 -10.35
CA TYR A 144 -1.83 -1.45 -9.15
C TYR A 144 -1.43 -2.92 -8.99
N CYS A 145 -2.26 -3.86 -9.48
CA CYS A 145 -1.99 -5.30 -9.30
C CYS A 145 -2.28 -6.14 -10.55
N GLY A 146 -2.69 -5.53 -11.66
CA GLY A 146 -3.07 -6.24 -12.89
C GLY A 146 -4.39 -7.01 -12.79
N GLY A 147 -5.08 -6.99 -11.65
CA GLY A 147 -6.32 -7.74 -11.43
C GLY A 147 -7.51 -7.21 -12.21
N GLY A 148 -8.58 -8.02 -12.27
CA GLY A 148 -9.83 -7.65 -12.94
C GLY A 148 -10.55 -6.49 -12.26
N LEU A 149 -11.31 -5.73 -13.07
CA LEU A 149 -11.99 -4.51 -12.66
C LEU A 149 -13.50 -4.62 -12.84
N LYS A 150 -14.26 -4.04 -11.90
CA LYS A 150 -15.72 -3.86 -11.97
C LYS A 150 -16.05 -2.38 -12.01
N ALA A 151 -16.83 -1.95 -12.98
CA ALA A 151 -17.34 -0.58 -13.03
C ALA A 151 -18.25 -0.33 -11.81
N ILE A 152 -18.06 0.80 -11.14
CA ILE A 152 -18.82 1.22 -9.97
C ILE A 152 -19.58 2.54 -10.19
N GLY A 153 -19.35 3.22 -11.30
CA GLY A 153 -20.02 4.47 -11.66
C GLY A 153 -19.13 5.37 -12.51
N TYR A 154 -19.55 6.61 -12.66
CA TYR A 154 -18.76 7.65 -13.29
C TYR A 154 -17.91 8.40 -12.27
N ALA A 155 -16.86 9.05 -12.74
CA ALA A 155 -15.96 9.84 -11.90
C ALA A 155 -15.91 11.29 -12.39
N LYS A 156 -16.19 12.24 -11.49
CA LYS A 156 -16.05 13.68 -11.71
C LYS A 156 -14.86 14.20 -10.92
N LYS A 157 -13.97 14.95 -11.57
CA LYS A 157 -12.85 15.59 -10.88
C LYS A 157 -13.40 16.64 -9.91
N MET A 158 -12.99 16.59 -8.64
CA MET A 158 -13.39 17.61 -7.67
C MET A 158 -12.78 18.97 -8.01
N GLU A 159 -13.62 19.99 -8.07
CA GLU A 159 -13.18 21.37 -8.19
C GLU A 159 -12.63 21.82 -6.83
N GLY A 160 -11.32 22.02 -6.72
CA GLY A 160 -10.67 22.46 -5.47
C GLY A 160 -9.31 21.87 -5.19
N SER A 161 -8.89 20.83 -5.90
CA SER A 161 -7.50 20.32 -5.84
C SER A 161 -6.53 21.20 -6.64
N ARG A 162 -6.58 22.52 -6.45
CA ARG A 162 -5.57 23.44 -6.98
C ARG A 162 -4.48 23.63 -5.91
N ASN A 163 -3.29 23.12 -6.25
CA ASN A 163 -1.96 23.55 -5.78
C ASN A 163 -1.57 23.25 -4.33
N ALA A 164 -0.87 22.13 -4.19
CA ALA A 164 0.36 22.12 -3.41
C ALA A 164 1.55 21.88 -4.38
N GLU A 165 1.70 22.78 -5.38
CA GLU A 165 2.97 23.03 -6.06
C GLU A 165 3.49 24.37 -5.54
N LYS A 166 4.38 24.32 -4.54
CA LYS A 166 5.49 25.24 -4.34
C LYS A 166 6.54 24.58 -3.46
#